data_cc6a767152cda537563a63abb41f04b9
#
_entry.id   cc6a767152cda537563a63abb41f04b9
#
_cell.length_a   1.000
_cell.length_b   1.000
_cell.length_c   1.000
_cell.angle_alpha   90.00
_cell.angle_beta   90.00
_cell.angle_gamma   90.00
#
_symmetry.space_group_name_H-M   'P 1'
#
loop_
_entity.id
_entity.type
_entity.pdbx_description
1 polymer ?
#
loop_
_entity_poly.entity_id
_entity_poly.type
_entity_poly.pdbx_seq_one_letter_code
_entity_poly.pdbx_strand_id
1 'polypeptide(L)'
;RYFYDGTHFRNNVGEMMCARMTGRTDLWIPDDFGTYVTADTPEDYFLNVLSPAALSSDEISTQVPILMYHHLSEDVTNSEMVSPEQFEAQIRALSEAGYTGVSFDELQAYVLRGEPLPEKPVVITFDDGYRSNYTLAYPILQKYSMKATIFAIGVSFGKDHYKDTDYAITPHFGAAEAAEMAASGLISIQSHTYDMHQWPPYETGSAVRENILQLPGESEEAYVQALTEDFTRSRALLEDATGRPVDVLA
;
A
#
# COMPACT_ATOMS: atom_id res chain seq x y z
N ARG A 1 11.49 17.12 0.62
CA ARG A 1 10.81 18.24 -0.09
C ARG A 1 9.39 17.89 -0.55
N TYR A 2 9.03 16.62 -0.61
CA TYR A 2 7.75 16.13 -1.12
C TYR A 2 6.75 15.78 -0.03
N PHE A 3 7.19 15.66 1.21
CA PHE A 3 6.37 15.34 2.37
C PHE A 3 6.33 16.52 3.36
N TYR A 4 5.26 16.65 4.14
CA TYR A 4 5.15 17.62 5.21
C TYR A 4 5.89 17.17 6.47
N ASP A 5 5.74 15.89 6.81
CA ASP A 5 6.18 15.29 8.07
C ASP A 5 6.65 13.82 7.94
N GLY A 6 6.99 13.39 6.74
CA GLY A 6 7.41 12.02 6.45
C GLY A 6 6.28 11.04 6.12
N THR A 7 5.01 11.42 6.37
CA THR A 7 3.84 10.59 6.08
C THR A 7 2.79 11.28 5.23
N HIS A 8 2.75 12.62 5.22
CA HIS A 8 1.78 13.36 4.43
C HIS A 8 2.40 13.95 3.16
N PHE A 9 1.83 13.63 2.03
CA PHE A 9 2.24 14.20 0.75
C PHE A 9 1.89 15.68 0.66
N ARG A 10 2.74 16.46 -0.01
CA ARG A 10 2.37 17.80 -0.46
C ARG A 10 1.42 17.70 -1.65
N ASN A 11 0.55 18.69 -1.83
CA ASN A 11 -0.44 18.71 -2.93
C ASN A 11 0.17 18.45 -4.31
N ASN A 12 1.39 18.94 -4.57
CA ASN A 12 2.07 18.71 -5.84
C ASN A 12 2.47 17.26 -6.09
N VAL A 13 2.54 16.43 -5.07
CA VAL A 13 2.85 14.99 -5.23
C VAL A 13 1.68 14.27 -5.86
N GLY A 14 0.46 14.53 -5.40
CA GLY A 14 -0.75 13.98 -6.02
C GLY A 14 -0.89 14.39 -7.51
N GLU A 15 -0.57 15.65 -7.84
CA GLU A 15 -0.55 16.10 -9.23
C GLU A 15 0.51 15.38 -10.07
N MET A 16 1.71 15.18 -9.54
CA MET A 16 2.78 14.44 -10.22
C MET A 16 2.40 12.96 -10.42
N MET A 17 1.78 12.32 -9.42
CA MET A 17 1.25 10.96 -9.55
C MET A 17 0.20 10.88 -10.65
N CYS A 18 -0.80 11.75 -10.62
CA CYS A 18 -1.83 11.81 -11.65
C CYS A 18 -1.25 12.08 -13.04
N ALA A 19 -0.28 13.00 -13.16
CA ALA A 19 0.34 13.32 -14.43
C ALA A 19 1.12 12.12 -14.99
N ARG A 20 1.88 11.39 -14.17
CA ARG A 20 2.55 10.16 -14.61
C ARG A 20 1.55 9.08 -15.05
N MET A 21 0.49 8.85 -14.27
CA MET A 21 -0.55 7.88 -14.59
C MET A 21 -1.30 8.18 -15.87
N THR A 22 -1.51 9.47 -16.19
CA THR A 22 -2.27 9.91 -17.36
C THR A 22 -1.38 10.26 -18.58
N GLY A 23 -0.07 10.10 -18.45
CA GLY A 23 0.87 10.45 -19.53
C GLY A 23 0.95 11.94 -19.84
N ARG A 24 0.54 12.82 -18.91
CA ARG A 24 0.62 14.28 -19.06
C ARG A 24 2.08 14.73 -19.13
N THR A 25 2.37 15.65 -20.03
CA THR A 25 3.73 16.20 -20.24
C THR A 25 3.86 17.67 -19.85
N ASP A 26 2.79 18.27 -19.36
CA ASP A 26 2.72 19.68 -18.94
C ASP A 26 3.26 19.92 -17.52
N LEU A 27 3.54 18.86 -16.77
CA LEU A 27 4.12 18.91 -15.44
C LEU A 27 5.48 18.18 -15.43
N TRP A 28 6.49 18.83 -14.89
CA TRP A 28 7.77 18.15 -14.66
C TRP A 28 7.62 17.12 -13.53
N ILE A 29 7.96 15.88 -13.81
CA ILE A 29 7.95 14.77 -12.89
C ILE A 29 9.37 14.18 -12.88
N PRO A 30 10.01 13.99 -11.71
CA PRO A 30 11.28 13.29 -11.62
C PRO A 30 11.19 11.90 -12.27
N ASP A 31 12.23 11.48 -12.98
CA ASP A 31 12.26 10.19 -13.68
C ASP A 31 12.13 9.00 -12.69
N ASP A 32 12.59 9.19 -11.45
CA ASP A 32 12.55 8.25 -10.33
C ASP A 32 11.30 8.37 -9.45
N PHE A 33 10.34 9.21 -9.84
CA PHE A 33 9.12 9.44 -9.08
C PHE A 33 8.09 8.33 -9.31
N GLY A 34 8.04 7.40 -8.39
CA GLY A 34 7.04 6.32 -8.33
C GLY A 34 6.98 5.42 -9.57
N THR A 35 6.78 4.16 -9.37
CA THR A 35 6.65 3.20 -10.46
C THR A 35 5.44 2.32 -10.24
N TYR A 36 4.58 2.24 -11.26
CA TYR A 36 3.53 1.24 -11.34
C TYR A 36 4.15 -0.11 -11.64
N VAL A 37 3.88 -1.08 -10.78
CA VAL A 37 4.21 -2.49 -11.02
C VAL A 37 2.98 -3.15 -11.60
N THR A 38 3.04 -3.57 -12.85
CA THR A 38 1.97 -4.26 -13.56
C THR A 38 2.39 -5.67 -13.94
N ALA A 39 1.45 -6.46 -14.44
CA ALA A 39 1.72 -7.79 -14.98
C ALA A 39 2.80 -7.80 -16.10
N ASP A 40 2.94 -6.68 -16.80
CA ASP A 40 3.91 -6.55 -17.90
C ASP A 40 5.27 -5.96 -17.44
N THR A 41 5.44 -5.69 -16.13
CA THR A 41 6.70 -5.16 -15.62
C THR A 41 7.79 -6.22 -15.69
N PRO A 42 8.87 -6.05 -16.51
CA PRO A 42 9.92 -7.06 -16.65
C PRO A 42 10.63 -7.32 -15.32
N GLU A 43 11.08 -8.55 -15.11
CA GLU A 43 11.80 -8.95 -13.88
C GLU A 43 13.06 -8.12 -13.62
N ASP A 44 13.78 -7.74 -14.67
CA ASP A 44 15.00 -6.92 -14.63
C ASP A 44 14.72 -5.43 -14.38
N TYR A 45 13.48 -4.97 -14.57
CA TYR A 45 13.09 -3.58 -14.30
C TYR A 45 13.37 -3.19 -12.85
N PHE A 46 13.06 -4.08 -11.89
CA PHE A 46 13.32 -3.84 -10.48
C PHE A 46 14.80 -3.66 -10.17
N LEU A 47 15.64 -4.47 -10.79
CA LEU A 47 17.09 -4.36 -10.62
C LEU A 47 17.65 -3.08 -11.26
N ASN A 48 17.04 -2.60 -12.33
CA ASN A 48 17.46 -1.37 -13.00
C ASN A 48 16.97 -0.11 -12.30
N VAL A 49 15.72 -0.08 -11.82
CA VAL A 49 15.15 1.06 -11.08
C VAL A 49 15.77 1.21 -9.69
N LEU A 50 16.05 0.08 -9.04
CA LEU A 50 16.68 0.05 -7.73
C LEU A 50 18.22 0.05 -7.81
N SER A 51 18.79 0.10 -9.03
CA SER A 51 20.24 0.10 -9.20
C SER A 51 20.86 1.43 -8.79
N PRO A 52 21.91 1.42 -7.97
CA PRO A 52 22.60 2.61 -7.51
C PRO A 52 23.30 3.42 -8.62
N ALA A 53 23.34 2.91 -9.84
CA ALA A 53 24.12 3.50 -10.93
C ALA A 53 23.68 4.92 -11.37
N ALA A 54 22.47 5.35 -10.96
CA ALA A 54 21.93 6.68 -11.30
C ALA A 54 22.07 7.72 -10.17
N LEU A 55 22.55 7.33 -8.97
CA LEU A 55 22.58 8.19 -7.78
C LEU A 55 24.01 8.35 -7.26
N SER A 56 24.33 9.52 -6.71
CA SER A 56 25.58 9.68 -5.98
C SER A 56 25.59 8.81 -4.71
N SER A 57 26.78 8.39 -4.26
CA SER A 57 26.92 7.51 -3.08
C SER A 57 26.29 8.07 -1.82
N ASP A 58 26.19 9.40 -1.71
CA ASP A 58 25.63 10.08 -0.54
C ASP A 58 24.09 10.19 -0.59
N GLU A 59 23.49 10.09 -1.79
CA GLU A 59 22.05 10.10 -1.99
C GLU A 59 21.41 8.71 -1.83
N ILE A 60 22.17 7.65 -2.13
CA ILE A 60 21.70 6.25 -2.04
C ILE A 60 21.33 5.86 -0.60
N SER A 61 22.04 6.40 0.40
CA SER A 61 21.83 6.05 1.82
C SER A 61 20.50 6.58 2.40
N THR A 62 19.80 7.47 1.68
CA THR A 62 18.58 8.13 2.15
C THR A 62 17.32 7.73 1.37
N GLN A 63 17.44 6.90 0.34
CA GLN A 63 16.33 6.48 -0.49
C GLN A 63 15.86 5.07 -0.11
N VAL A 64 14.57 4.94 0.20
CA VAL A 64 13.91 3.66 0.46
C VAL A 64 12.85 3.47 -0.61
N PRO A 65 13.05 2.54 -1.56
CA PRO A 65 12.04 2.25 -2.57
C PRO A 65 10.80 1.62 -1.93
N ILE A 66 9.62 2.00 -2.41
CA ILE A 66 8.33 1.43 -2.01
C ILE A 66 7.71 0.78 -3.23
N LEU A 67 7.42 -0.51 -3.14
CA LEU A 67 6.73 -1.27 -4.18
C LEU A 67 5.29 -1.50 -3.73
N MET A 68 4.34 -1.06 -4.55
CA MET A 68 2.91 -1.15 -4.26
C MET A 68 2.26 -2.21 -5.13
N TYR A 69 1.55 -3.11 -4.49
CA TYR A 69 0.73 -4.16 -5.09
C TYR A 69 -0.70 -4.04 -4.60
N HIS A 70 -1.61 -4.78 -5.24
CA HIS A 70 -3.01 -4.91 -4.81
C HIS A 70 -3.39 -6.39 -4.76
N HIS A 71 -3.95 -6.91 -5.83
CA HIS A 71 -4.49 -8.26 -5.92
C HIS A 71 -3.54 -9.21 -6.66
N LEU A 72 -3.33 -10.42 -6.11
CA LEU A 72 -2.67 -11.50 -6.82
C LEU A 72 -3.74 -12.44 -7.41
N SER A 73 -3.57 -12.83 -8.68
CA SER A 73 -4.47 -13.76 -9.35
C SER A 73 -3.74 -14.57 -10.40
N GLU A 74 -4.07 -15.86 -10.53
CA GLU A 74 -3.63 -16.66 -11.68
C GLU A 74 -4.22 -16.14 -13.00
N ASP A 75 -5.40 -15.55 -12.94
CA ASP A 75 -6.07 -14.93 -14.08
C ASP A 75 -5.92 -13.40 -13.98
N VAL A 76 -4.85 -12.88 -14.58
CA VAL A 76 -4.54 -11.45 -14.60
C VAL A 76 -5.36 -10.76 -15.68
N THR A 77 -6.36 -9.98 -15.26
CA THR A 77 -7.33 -9.34 -16.18
C THR A 77 -7.18 -7.82 -16.28
N ASN A 78 -6.38 -7.21 -15.41
CA ASN A 78 -6.13 -5.75 -15.43
C ASN A 78 -4.73 -5.43 -14.86
N SER A 79 -4.35 -4.14 -14.92
CA SER A 79 -3.02 -3.66 -14.51
C SER A 79 -2.79 -3.59 -12.99
N GLU A 80 -3.82 -3.78 -12.16
CA GLU A 80 -3.72 -3.79 -10.69
C GLU A 80 -3.45 -5.20 -10.16
N MET A 81 -3.48 -6.19 -11.05
CA MET A 81 -3.24 -7.59 -10.73
C MET A 81 -1.84 -8.02 -11.13
N VAL A 82 -1.26 -8.92 -10.35
CA VAL A 82 -0.01 -9.62 -10.67
C VAL A 82 -0.20 -11.12 -10.45
N SER A 83 0.42 -11.95 -11.28
CA SER A 83 0.36 -13.39 -11.03
C SER A 83 1.27 -13.79 -9.86
N PRO A 84 0.94 -14.88 -9.13
CA PRO A 84 1.81 -15.38 -8.07
C PRO A 84 3.23 -15.70 -8.56
N GLU A 85 3.36 -16.23 -9.79
CA GLU A 85 4.65 -16.52 -10.40
C GLU A 85 5.49 -15.25 -10.64
N GLN A 86 4.86 -14.20 -11.19
CA GLN A 86 5.53 -12.91 -11.41
C GLN A 86 5.91 -12.25 -10.08
N PHE A 87 4.99 -12.25 -9.10
CA PHE A 87 5.27 -11.72 -7.78
C PHE A 87 6.44 -12.46 -7.13
N GLU A 88 6.44 -13.81 -7.17
CA GLU A 88 7.56 -14.58 -6.63
C GLU A 88 8.88 -14.29 -7.34
N ALA A 89 8.86 -14.14 -8.67
CA ALA A 89 10.07 -13.78 -9.43
C ALA A 89 10.63 -12.41 -8.99
N GLN A 90 9.77 -11.43 -8.77
CA GLN A 90 10.15 -10.10 -8.29
C GLN A 90 10.72 -10.15 -6.87
N ILE A 91 10.06 -10.83 -5.94
CA ILE A 91 10.53 -10.98 -4.55
C ILE A 91 11.88 -11.74 -4.50
N ARG A 92 12.02 -12.79 -5.31
CA ARG A 92 13.28 -13.52 -5.45
C ARG A 92 14.40 -12.61 -5.95
N ALA A 93 14.16 -11.83 -7.00
CA ALA A 93 15.15 -10.90 -7.56
C ALA A 93 15.62 -9.87 -6.53
N LEU A 94 14.70 -9.31 -5.73
CA LEU A 94 15.03 -8.41 -4.61
C LEU A 94 15.92 -9.13 -3.58
N SER A 95 15.53 -10.33 -3.17
CA SER A 95 16.28 -11.13 -2.19
C SER A 95 17.67 -11.46 -2.69
N GLU A 96 17.82 -11.92 -3.92
CA GLU A 96 19.10 -12.24 -4.56
C GLU A 96 19.99 -11.00 -4.74
N ALA A 97 19.40 -9.82 -4.97
CA ALA A 97 20.12 -8.54 -5.02
C ALA A 97 20.49 -7.98 -3.62
N GLY A 98 20.12 -8.69 -2.53
CA GLY A 98 20.45 -8.34 -1.16
C GLY A 98 19.54 -7.28 -0.54
N TYR A 99 18.36 -7.04 -1.10
CA TYR A 99 17.36 -6.16 -0.47
C TYR A 99 16.72 -6.85 0.73
N THR A 100 16.40 -6.04 1.74
CA THR A 100 15.72 -6.47 2.96
C THR A 100 14.38 -5.75 3.05
N GLY A 101 13.29 -6.50 3.14
CA GLY A 101 11.95 -5.95 3.38
C GLY A 101 11.88 -5.28 4.75
N VAL A 102 11.42 -4.04 4.80
CA VAL A 102 11.21 -3.27 6.02
C VAL A 102 9.75 -2.85 6.14
N SER A 103 9.25 -2.77 7.38
CA SER A 103 7.91 -2.27 7.67
C SER A 103 7.88 -0.75 7.75
N PHE A 104 6.68 -0.17 7.72
CA PHE A 104 6.52 1.26 8.01
C PHE A 104 6.91 1.62 9.44
N ASP A 105 6.76 0.71 10.41
CA ASP A 105 7.24 0.93 11.79
C ASP A 105 8.75 1.15 11.83
N GLU A 106 9.52 0.33 11.08
CA GLU A 106 10.97 0.48 10.97
C GLU A 106 11.34 1.75 10.20
N LEU A 107 10.61 2.07 9.14
CA LEU A 107 10.81 3.32 8.40
C LEU A 107 10.52 4.55 9.28
N GLN A 108 9.44 4.52 10.05
CA GLN A 108 9.10 5.57 11.01
C GLN A 108 10.16 5.70 12.10
N ALA A 109 10.66 4.57 12.62
CA ALA A 109 11.75 4.55 13.59
C ALA A 109 13.02 5.21 13.03
N TYR A 110 13.35 4.93 11.78
CA TYR A 110 14.46 5.58 11.10
C TYR A 110 14.26 7.09 10.97
N VAL A 111 13.10 7.51 10.46
CA VAL A 111 12.81 8.94 10.20
C VAL A 111 12.70 9.75 11.49
N LEU A 112 12.02 9.23 12.50
CA LEU A 112 11.70 10.00 13.71
C LEU A 112 12.74 9.83 14.84
N ARG A 113 13.42 8.68 14.89
CA ARG A 113 14.33 8.33 15.98
C ARG A 113 15.78 8.08 15.55
N GLY A 114 16.06 8.08 14.23
CA GLY A 114 17.39 7.82 13.69
C GLY A 114 17.85 6.35 13.87
N GLU A 115 16.90 5.42 14.06
CA GLU A 115 17.23 3.99 14.13
C GLU A 115 17.69 3.50 12.76
N PRO A 116 18.80 2.74 12.66
CA PRO A 116 19.37 2.36 11.36
C PRO A 116 18.48 1.39 10.61
N LEU A 117 18.32 1.59 9.29
CA LEU A 117 17.76 0.61 8.36
C LEU A 117 18.86 -0.35 7.86
N PRO A 118 18.48 -1.51 7.31
CA PRO A 118 19.39 -2.37 6.54
C PRO A 118 20.08 -1.60 5.42
N GLU A 119 21.19 -2.13 4.90
CA GLU A 119 21.96 -1.48 3.83
C GLU A 119 21.14 -1.27 2.55
N LYS A 120 20.26 -2.21 2.20
CA LYS A 120 19.36 -2.14 1.04
C LYS A 120 17.91 -2.35 1.50
N PRO A 121 17.29 -1.33 2.08
CA PRO A 121 15.89 -1.47 2.52
C PRO A 121 14.93 -1.36 1.33
N VAL A 122 13.83 -2.10 1.38
CA VAL A 122 12.68 -1.98 0.48
C VAL A 122 11.39 -2.10 1.28
N VAL A 123 10.43 -1.23 1.02
CA VAL A 123 9.08 -1.35 1.55
C VAL A 123 8.21 -2.03 0.49
N ILE A 124 7.51 -3.08 0.87
CA ILE A 124 6.54 -3.79 0.02
C ILE A 124 5.16 -3.52 0.60
N THR A 125 4.25 -3.01 -0.22
CA THR A 125 2.89 -2.71 0.21
C THR A 125 1.85 -3.42 -0.63
N PHE A 126 0.71 -3.70 -0.01
CA PHE A 126 -0.50 -4.16 -0.70
C PHE A 126 -1.66 -3.29 -0.24
N ASP A 127 -2.42 -2.78 -1.19
CA ASP A 127 -3.61 -2.00 -0.89
C ASP A 127 -4.86 -2.89 -0.91
N ASP A 128 -5.96 -2.38 -0.37
CA ASP A 128 -7.30 -2.96 -0.27
C ASP A 128 -7.46 -4.12 0.72
N GLY A 129 -6.46 -4.95 0.94
CA GLY A 129 -6.56 -6.10 1.85
C GLY A 129 -7.25 -7.32 1.23
N TYR A 130 -7.01 -7.60 -0.05
CA TYR A 130 -7.53 -8.77 -0.74
C TYR A 130 -7.08 -10.08 -0.07
N ARG A 131 -7.94 -11.09 -0.06
CA ARG A 131 -7.63 -12.40 0.51
C ARG A 131 -6.44 -13.07 -0.18
N SER A 132 -6.18 -12.74 -1.44
CA SER A 132 -4.99 -13.19 -2.16
C SER A 132 -3.67 -12.74 -1.53
N ASN A 133 -3.67 -11.64 -0.79
CA ASN A 133 -2.48 -11.21 -0.04
C ASN A 133 -2.12 -12.25 1.03
N TYR A 134 -3.12 -12.87 1.68
CA TYR A 134 -2.91 -13.98 2.60
C TYR A 134 -2.62 -15.29 1.88
N THR A 135 -3.45 -15.68 0.89
CA THR A 135 -3.38 -17.03 0.31
C THR A 135 -2.24 -17.22 -0.69
N LEU A 136 -1.80 -16.16 -1.36
CA LEU A 136 -0.81 -16.21 -2.44
C LEU A 136 0.46 -15.41 -2.11
N ALA A 137 0.34 -14.15 -1.67
CA ALA A 137 1.52 -13.32 -1.42
C ALA A 137 2.25 -13.69 -0.12
N TYR A 138 1.53 -13.91 0.98
CA TYR A 138 2.13 -14.19 2.28
C TYR A 138 3.04 -15.44 2.30
N PRO A 139 2.69 -16.59 1.70
CA PRO A 139 3.60 -17.73 1.59
C PRO A 139 4.90 -17.41 0.82
N ILE A 140 4.81 -16.58 -0.20
CA ILE A 140 5.98 -16.13 -0.97
C ILE A 140 6.85 -15.23 -0.10
N LEU A 141 6.26 -14.25 0.60
CA LEU A 141 6.99 -13.37 1.51
C LEU A 141 7.67 -14.16 2.64
N GLN A 142 7.01 -15.19 3.19
CA GLN A 142 7.60 -16.10 4.18
C GLN A 142 8.82 -16.83 3.62
N LYS A 143 8.72 -17.37 2.39
CA LYS A 143 9.79 -18.11 1.72
C LYS A 143 11.08 -17.30 1.60
N TYR A 144 10.95 -16.00 1.33
CA TYR A 144 12.09 -15.09 1.15
C TYR A 144 12.37 -14.22 2.38
N SER A 145 11.64 -14.40 3.49
CA SER A 145 11.76 -13.61 4.72
C SER A 145 11.61 -12.09 4.48
N MET A 146 10.75 -11.71 3.51
CA MET A 146 10.47 -10.33 3.18
C MET A 146 9.31 -9.80 4.01
N LYS A 147 9.51 -8.65 4.66
CA LYS A 147 8.44 -7.93 5.34
C LYS A 147 7.59 -7.17 4.32
N ALA A 148 6.31 -7.01 4.64
CA ALA A 148 5.38 -6.20 3.88
C ALA A 148 4.35 -5.52 4.79
N THR A 149 3.71 -4.47 4.28
CA THR A 149 2.57 -3.81 4.91
C THR A 149 1.35 -3.98 4.03
N ILE A 150 0.22 -4.37 4.62
CA ILE A 150 -1.06 -4.49 3.91
C ILE A 150 -2.01 -3.44 4.48
N PHE A 151 -2.51 -2.56 3.61
CA PHE A 151 -3.50 -1.55 3.93
C PHE A 151 -4.89 -2.11 3.66
N ALA A 152 -5.67 -2.36 4.72
CA ALA A 152 -6.97 -3.02 4.61
C ALA A 152 -8.13 -2.02 4.68
N ILE A 153 -9.11 -2.17 3.78
CA ILE A 153 -10.37 -1.42 3.78
C ILE A 153 -11.30 -2.01 4.84
N GLY A 154 -11.72 -1.18 5.81
CA GLY A 154 -12.49 -1.66 6.96
C GLY A 154 -13.84 -2.28 6.59
N VAL A 155 -14.63 -1.66 5.72
CA VAL A 155 -15.96 -2.20 5.32
C VAL A 155 -15.89 -3.49 4.52
N SER A 156 -14.73 -3.77 3.89
CA SER A 156 -14.50 -4.99 3.11
C SER A 156 -13.82 -6.09 3.93
N PHE A 157 -13.32 -5.79 5.12
CA PHE A 157 -12.55 -6.73 5.95
C PHE A 157 -13.35 -8.00 6.27
N GLY A 158 -12.86 -9.14 5.81
CA GLY A 158 -13.51 -10.45 5.94
C GLY A 158 -14.75 -10.65 5.09
N LYS A 159 -14.96 -9.82 4.07
CA LYS A 159 -16.15 -9.85 3.20
C LYS A 159 -15.81 -10.41 1.81
N ASP A 160 -16.84 -10.97 1.18
CA ASP A 160 -16.89 -11.36 -0.23
C ASP A 160 -18.07 -10.67 -0.96
N HIS A 161 -18.80 -9.81 -0.23
CA HIS A 161 -19.85 -8.94 -0.73
C HIS A 161 -19.63 -7.51 -0.24
N TYR A 162 -20.06 -6.54 -1.05
CA TYR A 162 -19.91 -5.14 -0.71
C TYR A 162 -20.87 -4.75 0.42
N LYS A 163 -20.31 -4.42 1.58
CA LYS A 163 -21.08 -4.09 2.80
C LYS A 163 -22.14 -5.15 3.11
N ASP A 164 -23.40 -4.75 3.24
CA ASP A 164 -24.54 -5.61 3.50
C ASP A 164 -25.44 -5.76 2.26
N THR A 165 -24.85 -5.73 1.06
CA THR A 165 -25.53 -5.88 -0.24
C THR A 165 -25.31 -7.27 -0.83
N ASP A 166 -26.04 -7.60 -1.91
CA ASP A 166 -25.84 -8.83 -2.69
C ASP A 166 -24.75 -8.67 -3.78
N TYR A 167 -24.04 -7.53 -3.83
CA TYR A 167 -22.97 -7.30 -4.79
C TYR A 167 -21.71 -8.06 -4.38
N ALA A 168 -21.35 -9.10 -5.13
CA ALA A 168 -20.11 -9.84 -4.92
C ALA A 168 -18.90 -8.94 -5.23
N ILE A 169 -17.90 -9.01 -4.36
CA ILE A 169 -16.59 -8.36 -4.54
C ILE A 169 -15.49 -9.41 -4.52
N THR A 170 -14.29 -9.03 -4.97
CA THR A 170 -13.10 -9.84 -4.72
C THR A 170 -12.95 -10.08 -3.21
N PRO A 171 -12.81 -11.34 -2.75
CA PRO A 171 -12.76 -11.63 -1.32
C PRO A 171 -11.61 -10.92 -0.61
N HIS A 172 -11.88 -10.39 0.58
CA HIS A 172 -10.90 -9.77 1.47
C HIS A 172 -10.60 -10.70 2.65
N PHE A 173 -9.37 -10.64 3.16
CA PHE A 173 -9.02 -11.42 4.35
C PHE A 173 -9.72 -10.86 5.60
N GLY A 174 -9.94 -11.75 6.58
CA GLY A 174 -10.59 -11.39 7.84
C GLY A 174 -9.67 -11.50 9.05
N ALA A 175 -10.25 -11.37 10.25
CA ALA A 175 -9.53 -11.27 11.52
C ALA A 175 -8.57 -12.43 11.78
N ALA A 176 -8.98 -13.68 11.50
CA ALA A 176 -8.13 -14.84 11.76
C ALA A 176 -6.87 -14.85 10.86
N GLU A 177 -7.04 -14.50 9.57
CA GLU A 177 -5.96 -14.41 8.59
C GLU A 177 -5.04 -13.22 8.90
N ALA A 178 -5.61 -12.07 9.31
CA ALA A 178 -4.86 -10.89 9.75
C ALA A 178 -4.02 -11.19 11.01
N ALA A 179 -4.60 -11.85 11.99
CA ALA A 179 -3.91 -12.24 13.23
C ALA A 179 -2.72 -13.18 12.95
N GLU A 180 -2.90 -14.18 12.07
CA GLU A 180 -1.83 -15.10 11.67
C GLU A 180 -0.68 -14.36 10.97
N MET A 181 -1.00 -13.50 9.99
CA MET A 181 0.00 -12.69 9.30
C MET A 181 0.77 -11.77 10.25
N ALA A 182 0.07 -11.06 11.13
CA ALA A 182 0.68 -10.16 12.10
C ALA A 182 1.53 -10.90 13.15
N ALA A 183 1.11 -12.09 13.58
CA ALA A 183 1.87 -12.93 14.52
C ALA A 183 3.19 -13.43 13.94
N SER A 184 3.32 -13.56 12.62
CA SER A 184 4.56 -13.96 11.97
C SER A 184 5.70 -12.95 12.13
N GLY A 185 5.37 -11.67 12.40
CA GLY A 185 6.32 -10.56 12.42
C GLY A 185 6.81 -10.12 11.03
N LEU A 186 6.28 -10.71 9.96
CA LEU A 186 6.60 -10.32 8.58
C LEU A 186 5.59 -9.32 8.01
N ILE A 187 4.33 -9.39 8.42
CA ILE A 187 3.27 -8.57 7.86
C ILE A 187 2.75 -7.58 8.90
N SER A 188 2.76 -6.30 8.54
CA SER A 188 2.06 -5.22 9.24
C SER A 188 0.72 -5.00 8.55
N ILE A 189 -0.38 -4.99 9.32
CA ILE A 189 -1.72 -4.66 8.81
C ILE A 189 -2.04 -3.24 9.24
N GLN A 190 -2.29 -2.37 8.26
CA GLN A 190 -2.51 -0.94 8.46
C GLN A 190 -3.80 -0.50 7.76
N SER A 191 -4.19 0.77 7.91
CA SER A 191 -5.47 1.29 7.44
C SER A 191 -5.42 1.73 5.97
N HIS A 192 -6.41 1.26 5.18
CA HIS A 192 -6.79 1.85 3.90
C HIS A 192 -8.18 2.53 4.01
N THR A 193 -8.37 3.29 5.09
CA THR A 193 -9.65 3.83 5.57
C THR A 193 -10.64 2.75 6.03
N TYR A 194 -11.70 3.15 6.74
CA TYR A 194 -12.81 2.25 7.06
C TYR A 194 -13.80 2.20 5.89
N ASP A 195 -14.30 3.35 5.41
CA ASP A 195 -15.32 3.50 4.36
C ASP A 195 -15.12 4.77 3.51
N MET A 196 -13.86 5.17 3.28
CA MET A 196 -13.53 6.31 2.40
C MET A 196 -12.83 5.86 1.12
N HIS A 197 -13.07 4.62 0.72
CA HIS A 197 -12.71 4.05 -0.57
C HIS A 197 -13.97 3.43 -1.20
N GLN A 198 -15.03 4.26 -1.31
CA GLN A 198 -16.34 3.82 -1.79
C GLN A 198 -16.34 3.71 -3.31
N TRP A 199 -17.08 2.74 -3.82
CA TRP A 199 -17.17 2.51 -5.25
C TRP A 199 -18.51 2.94 -5.82
N PRO A 200 -18.56 3.96 -6.71
CA PRO A 200 -19.78 4.51 -7.28
C PRO A 200 -20.76 3.51 -7.88
N PRO A 201 -20.34 2.39 -8.53
CA PRO A 201 -21.27 1.36 -8.98
C PRO A 201 -22.13 0.74 -7.88
N TYR A 202 -21.65 0.72 -6.64
CA TYR A 202 -22.34 0.15 -5.49
C TYR A 202 -22.86 1.20 -4.51
N GLU A 203 -22.36 2.43 -4.61
CA GLU A 203 -22.80 3.57 -3.82
C GLU A 203 -23.48 4.59 -4.69
N THR A 204 -24.60 5.15 -4.22
CA THR A 204 -25.36 6.15 -4.94
C THR A 204 -25.62 7.38 -4.09
N GLY A 205 -25.49 8.56 -4.68
CA GLY A 205 -25.76 9.83 -4.02
C GLY A 205 -24.63 10.84 -4.16
N SER A 206 -24.86 12.05 -3.62
CA SER A 206 -23.91 13.16 -3.69
C SER A 206 -22.83 13.13 -2.61
N ALA A 207 -22.88 12.17 -1.70
CA ALA A 207 -21.96 12.05 -0.57
C ALA A 207 -21.04 10.83 -0.67
N VAL A 208 -20.87 10.25 -1.87
CA VAL A 208 -19.96 9.13 -2.10
C VAL A 208 -18.51 9.57 -1.91
N ARG A 209 -17.79 8.88 -1.06
CA ARG A 209 -16.36 9.13 -0.78
C ARG A 209 -15.50 8.06 -1.47
N GLU A 210 -15.11 8.36 -2.71
CA GLU A 210 -14.18 7.50 -3.47
C GLU A 210 -12.74 7.57 -2.94
N ASN A 211 -12.47 8.56 -2.10
CA ASN A 211 -11.17 8.82 -1.48
C ASN A 211 -11.32 9.74 -0.25
N ILE A 212 -10.22 10.04 0.41
CA ILE A 212 -10.19 10.88 1.61
C ILE A 212 -10.35 12.39 1.36
N LEU A 213 -10.59 12.84 0.13
CA LEU A 213 -10.72 14.27 -0.15
C LEU A 213 -12.02 14.83 0.41
N GLN A 214 -12.00 16.12 0.74
CA GLN A 214 -13.17 16.87 1.17
C GLN A 214 -14.21 16.92 0.05
N LEU A 215 -15.48 16.60 0.36
CA LEU A 215 -16.53 16.62 -0.62
C LEU A 215 -16.91 18.05 -1.02
N PRO A 216 -17.38 18.26 -2.26
CA PRO A 216 -17.87 19.59 -2.70
C PRO A 216 -18.98 20.12 -1.79
N GLY A 217 -18.76 21.30 -1.19
CA GLY A 217 -19.71 21.96 -0.29
C GLY A 217 -19.73 21.45 1.15
N GLU A 218 -18.87 20.52 1.50
CA GLU A 218 -18.68 20.07 2.88
C GLU A 218 -17.92 21.13 3.69
N SER A 219 -18.36 21.39 4.94
CA SER A 219 -17.60 22.26 5.82
C SER A 219 -16.31 21.56 6.33
N GLU A 220 -15.32 22.35 6.72
CA GLU A 220 -14.07 21.83 7.28
C GLU A 220 -14.34 21.00 8.55
N GLU A 221 -15.25 21.45 9.42
CA GLU A 221 -15.61 20.72 10.62
C GLU A 221 -16.24 19.37 10.31
N ALA A 222 -17.15 19.30 9.33
CA ALA A 222 -17.80 18.06 8.91
C ALA A 222 -16.77 17.10 8.30
N TYR A 223 -15.87 17.62 7.49
CA TYR A 223 -14.79 16.83 6.88
C TYR A 223 -13.85 16.23 7.93
N VAL A 224 -13.35 17.06 8.86
CA VAL A 224 -12.47 16.60 9.96
C VAL A 224 -13.18 15.56 10.84
N GLN A 225 -14.48 15.78 11.12
CA GLN A 225 -15.27 14.82 11.87
C GLN A 225 -15.37 13.48 11.11
N ALA A 226 -15.69 13.52 9.82
CA ALA A 226 -15.81 12.32 8.99
C ALA A 226 -14.49 11.51 8.94
N LEU A 227 -13.35 12.19 8.73
CA LEU A 227 -12.02 11.58 8.78
C LEU A 227 -11.73 10.94 10.13
N THR A 228 -12.03 11.67 11.22
CA THR A 228 -11.77 11.20 12.58
C THR A 228 -12.58 9.96 12.92
N GLU A 229 -13.87 9.93 12.53
CA GLU A 229 -14.75 8.80 12.74
C GLU A 229 -14.30 7.58 11.93
N ASP A 230 -13.98 7.77 10.66
CA ASP A 230 -13.52 6.71 9.76
C ASP A 230 -12.22 6.07 10.26
N PHE A 231 -11.19 6.87 10.53
CA PHE A 231 -9.90 6.38 10.98
C PHE A 231 -9.97 5.72 12.36
N THR A 232 -10.82 6.24 13.27
CA THR A 232 -11.04 5.63 14.57
C THR A 232 -11.66 4.23 14.43
N ARG A 233 -12.63 4.07 13.52
CA ARG A 233 -13.27 2.78 13.25
C ARG A 233 -12.32 1.77 12.60
N SER A 234 -11.58 2.22 11.58
CA SER A 234 -10.58 1.39 10.90
C SER A 234 -9.53 0.89 11.89
N ARG A 235 -8.96 1.81 12.66
CA ARG A 235 -7.97 1.52 13.68
C ARG A 235 -8.47 0.51 14.71
N ALA A 236 -9.64 0.75 15.29
CA ALA A 236 -10.22 -0.15 16.30
C ALA A 236 -10.44 -1.56 15.75
N LEU A 237 -10.97 -1.69 14.51
CA LEU A 237 -11.19 -2.96 13.84
C LEU A 237 -9.89 -3.76 13.67
N LEU A 238 -8.86 -3.12 13.14
CA LEU A 238 -7.61 -3.78 12.77
C LEU A 238 -6.73 -4.06 14.00
N GLU A 239 -6.73 -3.16 15.00
CA GLU A 239 -6.05 -3.39 16.29
C GLU A 239 -6.69 -4.54 17.06
N ASP A 240 -8.03 -4.65 17.07
CA ASP A 240 -8.73 -5.78 17.69
C ASP A 240 -8.39 -7.11 17.02
N ALA A 241 -8.30 -7.11 15.69
CA ALA A 241 -7.98 -8.30 14.90
C ALA A 241 -6.53 -8.76 15.06
N THR A 242 -5.58 -7.85 15.14
CA THR A 242 -4.14 -8.16 15.05
C THR A 242 -3.41 -8.09 16.40
N GLY A 243 -3.96 -7.36 17.37
CA GLY A 243 -3.26 -7.02 18.62
C GLY A 243 -2.03 -6.12 18.39
N ARG A 244 -1.95 -5.42 17.25
CA ARG A 244 -0.85 -4.54 16.87
C ARG A 244 -1.35 -3.12 16.65
N PRO A 245 -0.51 -2.09 16.87
CA PRO A 245 -0.86 -0.71 16.58
C PRO A 245 -1.18 -0.50 15.10
N VAL A 246 -2.16 0.37 14.81
CA VAL A 246 -2.52 0.83 13.48
C VAL A 246 -2.37 2.36 13.46
N ASP A 247 -1.29 2.83 12.88
CA ASP A 247 -0.87 4.25 12.90
C ASP A 247 -0.37 4.75 11.54
N VAL A 248 -0.47 3.92 10.51
CA VAL A 248 -0.18 4.27 9.12
C VAL A 248 -1.44 4.16 8.27
N LEU A 249 -1.62 5.13 7.38
CA LEU A 249 -2.71 5.20 6.43
C LEU A 249 -2.15 5.31 5.01
N ALA A 250 -2.73 4.58 4.06
CA ALA A 250 -2.53 4.74 2.61
C ALA A 250 -3.86 5.10 1.92
#